data_0a87d3366abe7a0153e6a2510197dba1
#
_entry.id   0a87d3366abe7a0153e6a2510197dba1
#
_cell.length_a   1.000
_cell.length_b   1.000
_cell.length_c   1.000
_cell.angle_alpha   90.00
_cell.angle_beta   90.00
_cell.angle_gamma   90.00
#
_symmetry.space_group_name_H-M   'P 1'
#
loop_
_entity.id
_entity.type
_entity.pdbx_description
1 polymer ?
#
loop_
_entity_poly.entity_id
_entity_poly.type
_entity_poly.pdbx_seq_one_letter_code
_entity_poly.pdbx_strand_id
1 'polypeptide(L)'
;MKTLRSLTYLSILFSIVFASLLLSCQKSDDEETYMPDFTFIEDANDANKIVFSNTSTGSYLFMQWNFGNGDVSEKQRANTNDQTVFYSEKGDYEVQLTLWGLNNELSNNKIAAKTISIDQDVFLADFTFSIDDSKPNFVILNNTSQGEYDAISWTCNDKEFTGNNIDQIEIYLPRAGTYDVDLHVYKDGFEELLTKQISIAQDDPDYLDNMTLVWSDEFDGTEINTDYWTFETGAGGWGNNELQNYTNGDNAEITDGKLVITARKENEFQVAGSYTSTRMISKGKKEFKYGRMEIRAKLPSGTGIWPAIWMLGGNISTEGWPACGEIDIMEYVGYQPDVVHATVHTTSGFGANGNGSSRTLETAEEAFHVYGLIWDDREMIFYIDSPDNVTHTYAPSNKTASNWPFDLSQFFILNVAVGGNWGGAQGVDNTIFPQSMAVDYVRVYQPVN
;
A
#
# COMPACT_ATOMS: atom_id res chain seq x y z
N MET A 1 -43.03 46.97 23.51
CA MET A 1 -44.49 47.01 23.74
C MET A 1 -44.85 45.62 24.26
N LYS A 2 -45.08 45.59 25.57
CA LYS A 2 -46.36 45.20 26.28
C LYS A 2 -46.70 43.73 26.08
N THR A 3 -46.88 42.84 27.04
CA THR A 3 -47.12 42.96 28.52
C THR A 3 -47.20 41.54 29.08
N LEU A 4 -46.62 41.40 30.25
CA LEU A 4 -46.91 40.52 31.37
C LEU A 4 -48.45 40.21 31.61
N ARG A 5 -48.69 38.99 32.23
CA ARG A 5 -49.53 38.74 33.44
C ARG A 5 -49.54 37.20 33.64
N SER A 6 -49.07 36.57 34.69
CA SER A 6 -49.29 36.51 36.12
C SER A 6 -50.74 36.19 36.53
N LEU A 7 -50.95 35.10 37.27
CA LEU A 7 -51.79 34.84 38.47
C LEU A 7 -51.84 33.34 38.78
N THR A 8 -51.28 32.85 39.79
CA THR A 8 -51.48 32.58 41.25
C THR A 8 -52.85 32.02 41.69
N TYR A 9 -52.76 31.07 42.66
CA TYR A 9 -53.65 30.47 43.67
C TYR A 9 -54.58 29.34 43.17
N LEU A 10 -54.71 28.17 43.83
CA LEU A 10 -55.18 27.99 45.21
C LEU A 10 -54.95 26.49 45.64
N SER A 11 -54.48 26.29 46.85
CA SER A 11 -54.38 25.08 47.59
C SER A 11 -55.77 24.50 47.99
N ILE A 12 -55.90 23.15 47.98
CA ILE A 12 -56.84 22.43 48.82
C ILE A 12 -56.15 21.15 49.35
N LEU A 13 -56.02 21.08 50.69
CA LEU A 13 -55.71 19.94 51.48
C LEU A 13 -56.77 18.86 51.32
N PHE A 14 -56.30 17.59 51.07
CA PHE A 14 -57.09 16.42 51.47
C PHE A 14 -56.14 15.36 52.08
N SER A 15 -56.27 15.26 53.42
CA SER A 15 -55.57 14.21 54.16
C SER A 15 -56.33 12.90 54.00
N ILE A 16 -55.68 11.91 53.44
CA ILE A 16 -56.11 10.51 53.58
C ILE A 16 -54.92 9.72 54.13
N VAL A 17 -55.13 9.26 55.33
CA VAL A 17 -54.25 8.30 56.04
C VAL A 17 -54.37 6.97 55.33
N PHE A 18 -53.28 6.57 54.66
CA PHE A 18 -53.11 5.19 54.21
C PHE A 18 -51.93 4.58 54.98
N ALA A 19 -52.24 3.59 55.81
CA ALA A 19 -51.26 2.80 56.53
C ALA A 19 -50.31 2.11 55.52
N SER A 20 -49.09 2.59 55.42
CA SER A 20 -48.04 1.94 54.68
C SER A 20 -47.54 0.74 55.48
N LEU A 21 -47.93 -0.44 55.04
CA LEU A 21 -47.12 -1.64 55.32
C LEU A 21 -45.74 -1.45 54.67
N LEU A 22 -44.79 -1.06 55.48
CA LEU A 22 -43.39 -1.21 55.14
C LEU A 22 -43.06 -2.72 55.05
N LEU A 23 -43.23 -3.34 53.88
CA LEU A 23 -42.43 -4.49 53.53
C LEU A 23 -41.02 -3.98 53.36
N SER A 24 -40.24 -4.09 54.42
CA SER A 24 -38.80 -4.09 54.38
C SER A 24 -38.40 -5.28 53.50
N CYS A 25 -38.15 -5.00 52.22
CA CYS A 25 -37.35 -5.91 51.41
C CYS A 25 -35.93 -5.83 52.00
N GLN A 26 -35.65 -6.66 52.98
CA GLN A 26 -34.30 -6.98 53.37
C GLN A 26 -33.69 -7.58 52.09
N LYS A 27 -32.88 -6.78 51.40
CA LYS A 27 -31.89 -7.31 50.43
C LYS A 27 -31.04 -8.24 51.27
N SER A 28 -31.27 -9.54 51.21
CA SER A 28 -30.32 -10.49 51.69
C SER A 28 -29.04 -10.22 50.91
N ASP A 29 -28.04 -9.68 51.57
CA ASP A 29 -26.67 -9.75 51.11
C ASP A 29 -26.27 -11.22 51.20
N ASP A 30 -26.87 -12.06 50.32
CA ASP A 30 -26.29 -13.35 50.01
C ASP A 30 -25.02 -12.99 49.24
N GLU A 31 -23.90 -12.95 49.99
CA GLU A 31 -22.56 -12.92 49.38
C GLU A 31 -22.54 -14.01 48.30
N GLU A 32 -22.39 -13.59 47.02
CA GLU A 32 -22.25 -14.53 45.92
C GLU A 32 -21.08 -15.49 46.27
N THR A 33 -21.44 -16.70 46.65
CA THR A 33 -20.47 -17.71 47.11
C THR A 33 -19.96 -18.47 45.90
N TYR A 34 -19.05 -17.86 45.15
CA TYR A 34 -18.25 -18.58 44.17
C TYR A 34 -16.75 -18.40 44.50
N MET A 35 -16.00 -19.45 44.21
CA MET A 35 -14.56 -19.48 44.44
C MET A 35 -13.88 -19.85 43.10
N PRO A 36 -13.07 -18.95 42.53
CA PRO A 36 -12.26 -19.30 41.39
C PRO A 36 -11.18 -20.29 41.80
N ASP A 37 -11.02 -21.29 40.98
CA ASP A 37 -9.91 -22.23 41.03
C ASP A 37 -9.74 -22.93 39.70
N PHE A 38 -8.54 -23.40 39.41
CA PHE A 38 -8.24 -24.18 38.22
C PHE A 38 -7.10 -25.16 38.49
N THR A 39 -7.04 -26.18 37.66
CA THR A 39 -5.91 -27.11 37.60
C THR A 39 -5.23 -26.97 36.23
N PHE A 40 -4.00 -27.43 36.17
CA PHE A 40 -3.27 -27.52 34.90
C PHE A 40 -2.43 -28.80 34.87
N ILE A 41 -2.22 -29.30 33.63
CA ILE A 41 -1.35 -30.44 33.38
C ILE A 41 -0.58 -30.15 32.09
N GLU A 42 0.64 -30.68 31.97
CA GLU A 42 1.36 -30.73 30.71
C GLU A 42 0.69 -31.70 29.75
N ASP A 43 0.69 -31.35 28.45
CA ASP A 43 0.25 -32.31 27.41
C ASP A 43 1.23 -33.48 27.34
N ALA A 44 0.71 -34.68 27.16
CA ALA A 44 1.52 -35.89 27.17
C ALA A 44 2.55 -35.99 26.04
N ASN A 45 2.36 -35.21 24.96
CA ASN A 45 3.22 -35.23 23.77
C ASN A 45 4.05 -33.96 23.59
N ASP A 46 3.76 -32.91 24.40
CA ASP A 46 4.44 -31.61 24.26
C ASP A 46 4.45 -30.88 25.63
N ALA A 47 5.60 -30.88 26.30
CA ALA A 47 5.78 -30.31 27.65
C ALA A 47 5.54 -28.77 27.69
N ASN A 48 5.58 -28.08 26.55
CA ASN A 48 5.29 -26.67 26.45
C ASN A 48 3.81 -26.36 26.15
N LYS A 49 2.98 -27.40 25.94
CA LYS A 49 1.52 -27.28 25.89
C LYS A 49 0.92 -27.59 27.27
N ILE A 50 0.27 -26.61 27.83
CA ILE A 50 -0.37 -26.73 29.13
C ILE A 50 -1.88 -26.72 28.95
N VAL A 51 -2.54 -27.71 29.53
CA VAL A 51 -3.99 -27.83 29.51
C VAL A 51 -4.53 -27.33 30.85
N PHE A 52 -5.32 -26.25 30.80
CA PHE A 52 -5.96 -25.63 31.98
C PHE A 52 -7.40 -26.05 32.06
N SER A 53 -7.81 -26.55 33.23
CA SER A 53 -9.19 -26.96 33.52
C SER A 53 -9.76 -26.06 34.61
N ASN A 54 -10.92 -25.47 34.33
CA ASN A 54 -11.66 -24.67 35.33
C ASN A 54 -12.29 -25.55 36.39
N THR A 55 -11.83 -25.48 37.64
CA THR A 55 -12.34 -26.23 38.80
C THR A 55 -13.08 -25.36 39.79
N SER A 56 -13.44 -24.14 39.40
CA SER A 56 -14.18 -23.18 40.22
C SER A 56 -15.51 -23.71 40.71
N THR A 57 -15.89 -23.31 41.92
CA THR A 57 -17.13 -23.72 42.57
C THR A 57 -18.07 -22.54 42.80
N GLY A 58 -19.37 -22.84 42.99
CA GLY A 58 -20.41 -21.83 43.20
C GLY A 58 -21.04 -21.31 41.93
N SER A 59 -21.83 -20.24 42.03
CA SER A 59 -22.61 -19.70 40.89
C SER A 59 -21.94 -18.41 40.36
N TYR A 60 -21.47 -18.47 39.14
CA TYR A 60 -20.90 -17.34 38.41
C TYR A 60 -21.39 -17.37 36.95
N LEU A 61 -21.41 -16.22 36.26
CA LEU A 61 -21.92 -16.09 34.90
C LEU A 61 -20.86 -16.01 33.81
N PHE A 62 -19.75 -15.35 34.11
CA PHE A 62 -18.70 -15.11 33.13
C PHE A 62 -17.34 -15.50 33.69
N MET A 63 -16.45 -15.80 32.77
CA MET A 63 -15.06 -16.12 33.05
C MET A 63 -14.13 -15.52 31.98
N GLN A 64 -12.88 -15.31 32.35
CA GLN A 64 -11.80 -14.89 31.48
C GLN A 64 -10.48 -15.45 31.97
N TRP A 65 -9.67 -15.94 31.05
CA TRP A 65 -8.31 -16.37 31.31
C TRP A 65 -7.31 -15.30 30.90
N ASN A 66 -6.25 -15.14 31.68
CA ASN A 66 -5.00 -14.52 31.29
C ASN A 66 -3.91 -15.57 31.55
N PHE A 67 -3.22 -15.96 30.47
CA PHE A 67 -2.29 -17.08 30.54
C PHE A 67 -0.85 -16.66 30.90
N GLY A 68 -0.60 -15.36 31.10
CA GLY A 68 0.71 -14.84 31.55
C GLY A 68 1.74 -14.71 30.40
N ASN A 69 1.50 -15.29 29.24
CA ASN A 69 2.36 -15.20 28.07
C ASN A 69 1.95 -14.08 27.08
N GLY A 70 1.00 -13.23 27.50
CA GLY A 70 0.40 -12.20 26.65
C GLY A 70 -0.98 -12.58 26.12
N ASP A 71 -1.32 -13.87 26.10
CA ASP A 71 -2.63 -14.34 25.65
C ASP A 71 -3.69 -14.12 26.73
N VAL A 72 -4.80 -13.53 26.32
CA VAL A 72 -5.97 -13.28 27.15
C VAL A 72 -7.21 -13.76 26.41
N SER A 73 -7.98 -14.69 27.00
CA SER A 73 -9.24 -15.11 26.39
C SER A 73 -10.26 -13.97 26.38
N GLU A 74 -11.23 -14.04 25.49
CA GLU A 74 -12.40 -13.17 25.61
C GLU A 74 -13.17 -13.46 26.91
N LYS A 75 -13.83 -12.42 27.45
CA LYS A 75 -14.78 -12.60 28.55
C LYS A 75 -15.99 -13.38 28.01
N GLN A 76 -16.14 -14.61 28.43
CA GLN A 76 -17.15 -15.53 27.93
C GLN A 76 -18.08 -16.04 29.06
N ARG A 77 -19.20 -16.67 28.67
CA ARG A 77 -20.06 -17.35 29.62
C ARG A 77 -19.29 -18.50 30.27
N ALA A 78 -19.53 -18.67 31.56
CA ALA A 78 -18.92 -19.74 32.33
C ALA A 78 -19.13 -21.11 31.70
N ASN A 79 -18.03 -21.83 31.49
CA ASN A 79 -18.00 -23.20 31.00
C ASN A 79 -16.87 -23.99 31.67
N THR A 80 -16.84 -25.27 31.43
CA THR A 80 -15.83 -26.20 31.94
C THR A 80 -14.93 -26.77 30.84
N ASN A 81 -14.88 -26.12 29.69
CA ASN A 81 -14.02 -26.55 28.59
C ASN A 81 -12.57 -26.27 28.94
N ASP A 82 -11.72 -27.26 28.73
CA ASP A 82 -10.30 -27.10 28.89
C ASP A 82 -9.74 -26.09 27.87
N GLN A 83 -8.71 -25.35 28.29
CA GLN A 83 -7.96 -24.42 27.46
C GLN A 83 -6.56 -24.99 27.30
N THR A 84 -6.14 -25.23 26.06
CA THR A 84 -4.77 -25.65 25.78
C THR A 84 -3.98 -24.43 25.30
N VAL A 85 -2.88 -24.14 25.97
CA VAL A 85 -2.02 -22.97 25.68
C VAL A 85 -0.59 -23.46 25.50
N PHE A 86 0.05 -22.95 24.51
CA PHE A 86 1.44 -23.22 24.19
C PHE A 86 2.33 -22.08 24.72
N TYR A 87 3.48 -22.44 25.29
CA TYR A 87 4.49 -21.52 25.81
C TYR A 87 5.79 -21.76 25.07
N SER A 88 6.20 -20.81 24.21
CA SER A 88 7.40 -20.93 23.36
C SER A 88 8.69 -20.78 24.16
N GLU A 89 8.68 -19.95 25.20
CA GLU A 89 9.86 -19.60 25.98
C GLU A 89 9.85 -20.24 27.33
N LYS A 90 11.02 -20.60 27.85
CA LYS A 90 11.18 -21.00 29.23
C LYS A 90 10.93 -19.84 30.16
N GLY A 91 10.31 -20.10 31.30
CA GLY A 91 10.04 -19.06 32.29
C GLY A 91 8.95 -19.45 33.26
N ASP A 92 8.72 -18.56 34.22
CA ASP A 92 7.60 -18.67 35.14
C ASP A 92 6.47 -17.74 34.69
N TYR A 93 5.29 -18.31 34.48
CA TYR A 93 4.12 -17.59 34.00
C TYR A 93 3.03 -17.56 35.06
N GLU A 94 2.57 -16.37 35.46
CA GLU A 94 1.42 -16.23 36.35
C GLU A 94 0.13 -16.32 35.52
N VAL A 95 -0.57 -17.42 35.64
CA VAL A 95 -1.86 -17.67 35.01
C VAL A 95 -2.99 -17.24 35.91
N GLN A 96 -3.95 -16.49 35.41
CA GLN A 96 -5.08 -15.96 36.16
C GLN A 96 -6.42 -16.37 35.54
N LEU A 97 -7.33 -16.88 36.37
CA LEU A 97 -8.73 -17.08 36.04
C LEU A 97 -9.57 -16.06 36.78
N THR A 98 -10.21 -15.16 36.05
CA THR A 98 -11.13 -14.16 36.59
C THR A 98 -12.58 -14.62 36.39
N LEU A 99 -13.37 -14.58 37.44
CA LEU A 99 -14.81 -14.90 37.43
C LEU A 99 -15.65 -13.71 37.82
N TRP A 100 -16.83 -13.58 37.23
CA TRP A 100 -17.85 -12.61 37.56
C TRP A 100 -19.15 -13.30 37.97
N GLY A 101 -19.68 -12.86 39.10
CA GLY A 101 -20.92 -13.37 39.65
C GLY A 101 -22.15 -13.01 38.85
N LEU A 102 -23.33 -13.32 39.40
CA LEU A 102 -24.62 -13.19 38.73
C LEU A 102 -24.97 -11.73 38.35
N ASN A 103 -24.45 -10.75 39.07
CA ASN A 103 -24.73 -9.34 38.87
C ASN A 103 -23.84 -8.67 37.79
N ASN A 104 -22.87 -9.38 37.22
CA ASN A 104 -21.95 -8.92 36.18
C ASN A 104 -21.31 -7.53 36.41
N GLU A 105 -21.22 -7.06 37.64
CA GLU A 105 -20.57 -5.80 37.98
C GLU A 105 -19.05 -5.95 37.92
N LEU A 106 -18.36 -5.02 37.27
CA LEU A 106 -16.89 -5.04 37.16
C LEU A 106 -16.18 -4.97 38.50
N SER A 107 -16.85 -4.46 39.54
CA SER A 107 -16.36 -4.36 40.89
C SER A 107 -16.47 -5.65 41.71
N ASN A 108 -17.12 -6.68 41.18
CA ASN A 108 -17.44 -7.92 41.91
C ASN A 108 -16.83 -9.15 41.22
N ASN A 109 -15.57 -9.04 40.78
CA ASN A 109 -14.83 -10.17 40.24
C ASN A 109 -13.98 -10.82 41.32
N LYS A 110 -13.70 -12.12 41.19
CA LYS A 110 -12.73 -12.87 41.98
C LYS A 110 -11.72 -13.51 41.06
N ILE A 111 -10.48 -13.59 41.51
CA ILE A 111 -9.36 -14.08 40.68
C ILE A 111 -8.70 -15.24 41.43
N ALA A 112 -8.42 -16.31 40.71
CA ALA A 112 -7.43 -17.31 41.11
C ALA A 112 -6.18 -17.09 40.25
N ALA A 113 -5.01 -17.14 40.88
CA ALA A 113 -3.72 -17.05 40.21
C ALA A 113 -2.84 -18.23 40.60
N LYS A 114 -2.17 -18.82 39.62
CA LYS A 114 -1.18 -19.90 39.84
C LYS A 114 0.00 -19.67 38.91
N THR A 115 1.19 -19.98 39.37
CA THR A 115 2.39 -19.96 38.55
C THR A 115 2.61 -21.33 37.92
N ILE A 116 2.93 -21.35 36.62
CA ILE A 116 3.46 -22.52 35.94
C ILE A 116 4.90 -22.23 35.55
N SER A 117 5.72 -23.27 35.46
CA SER A 117 7.11 -23.14 35.03
C SER A 117 7.31 -23.95 33.77
N ILE A 118 7.88 -23.30 32.74
CA ILE A 118 8.30 -23.93 31.50
C ILE A 118 9.81 -24.06 31.55
N ASP A 119 10.30 -25.28 31.41
CA ASP A 119 11.71 -25.59 31.67
C ASP A 119 12.64 -25.36 30.46
N GLN A 120 12.09 -25.30 29.25
CA GLN A 120 12.88 -25.15 28.01
C GLN A 120 12.18 -24.31 26.95
N ASP A 121 12.97 -23.64 26.17
CA ASP A 121 12.50 -23.02 24.91
C ASP A 121 12.18 -24.12 23.90
N VAL A 122 11.10 -23.94 23.12
CA VAL A 122 10.73 -24.94 22.09
C VAL A 122 11.48 -24.68 20.81
N PHE A 123 11.60 -23.43 20.42
CA PHE A 123 12.40 -22.99 19.30
C PHE A 123 12.96 -21.61 19.61
N LEU A 124 14.10 -21.31 19.01
CA LEU A 124 14.77 -20.03 19.14
C LEU A 124 15.10 -19.54 17.74
N ALA A 125 14.53 -18.43 17.33
CA ALA A 125 14.87 -17.81 16.07
C ALA A 125 16.32 -17.31 16.09
N ASP A 126 17.13 -17.72 15.16
CA ASP A 126 18.46 -17.17 14.93
C ASP A 126 18.85 -17.29 13.46
N PHE A 127 19.70 -16.35 13.01
CA PHE A 127 20.28 -16.42 11.67
C PHE A 127 21.65 -15.77 11.63
N THR A 128 22.43 -16.15 10.64
CA THR A 128 23.68 -15.50 10.29
C THR A 128 23.57 -14.90 8.90
N PHE A 129 24.41 -13.93 8.61
CA PHE A 129 24.51 -13.37 7.28
C PHE A 129 25.97 -13.21 6.86
N SER A 130 26.19 -13.22 5.56
CA SER A 130 27.49 -12.94 4.96
C SER A 130 27.33 -12.11 3.70
N ILE A 131 28.33 -11.29 3.41
CA ILE A 131 28.43 -10.47 2.20
C ILE A 131 29.71 -10.90 1.49
N ASP A 132 29.60 -11.19 0.19
CA ASP A 132 30.77 -11.48 -0.65
C ASP A 132 31.41 -10.16 -1.06
N ASP A 133 32.71 -10.01 -0.79
CA ASP A 133 33.48 -8.81 -1.17
C ASP A 133 33.45 -8.52 -2.68
N SER A 134 33.20 -9.53 -3.52
CA SER A 134 33.03 -9.37 -4.97
C SER A 134 31.64 -8.93 -5.38
N LYS A 135 30.65 -9.04 -4.47
CA LYS A 135 29.25 -8.66 -4.66
C LYS A 135 28.70 -7.96 -3.40
N PRO A 136 29.20 -6.77 -3.06
CA PRO A 136 28.96 -6.13 -1.75
C PRO A 136 27.51 -5.74 -1.48
N ASN A 137 26.64 -5.81 -2.49
CA ASN A 137 25.23 -5.51 -2.39
C ASN A 137 24.33 -6.76 -2.36
N PHE A 138 24.94 -7.96 -2.39
CA PHE A 138 24.24 -9.24 -2.23
C PHE A 138 24.54 -9.82 -0.86
N VAL A 139 23.51 -10.15 -0.12
CA VAL A 139 23.62 -10.67 1.24
C VAL A 139 23.03 -12.07 1.28
N ILE A 140 23.83 -13.03 1.74
CA ILE A 140 23.37 -14.39 1.97
C ILE A 140 22.91 -14.48 3.42
N LEU A 141 21.65 -14.81 3.64
CA LEU A 141 21.04 -15.07 4.94
C LEU A 141 20.98 -16.58 5.14
N ASN A 142 21.41 -17.04 6.32
CA ASN A 142 21.35 -18.46 6.69
C ASN A 142 20.56 -18.59 8.00
N ASN A 143 19.49 -19.35 7.97
CA ASN A 143 18.75 -19.71 9.16
C ASN A 143 19.63 -20.59 10.06
N THR A 144 19.74 -20.21 11.33
CA THR A 144 20.44 -20.96 12.38
C THR A 144 19.54 -21.19 13.59
N SER A 145 18.22 -21.04 13.41
CA SER A 145 17.22 -21.28 14.45
C SER A 145 17.36 -22.68 15.03
N GLN A 146 17.10 -22.80 16.32
CA GLN A 146 17.22 -24.04 17.07
C GLN A 146 15.84 -24.54 17.50
N GLY A 147 15.73 -25.85 17.72
CA GLY A 147 14.48 -26.50 18.12
C GLY A 147 13.66 -26.95 16.92
N GLU A 148 12.44 -27.42 17.18
CA GLU A 148 11.50 -27.88 16.17
C GLU A 148 10.52 -26.76 15.81
N TYR A 149 10.40 -26.43 14.53
CA TYR A 149 9.48 -25.43 13.98
C TYR A 149 8.83 -25.96 12.68
N ASP A 150 7.67 -25.36 12.33
CA ASP A 150 6.85 -25.81 11.19
C ASP A 150 7.23 -25.08 9.91
N ALA A 151 7.54 -23.78 10.03
CA ALA A 151 7.83 -22.90 8.90
C ALA A 151 8.71 -21.73 9.29
N ILE A 152 9.37 -21.14 8.30
CA ILE A 152 10.05 -19.85 8.42
C ILE A 152 9.65 -18.94 7.26
N SER A 153 9.71 -17.63 7.50
CA SER A 153 9.69 -16.62 6.45
C SER A 153 10.70 -15.51 6.77
N TRP A 154 11.08 -14.78 5.73
CA TRP A 154 12.01 -13.67 5.83
C TRP A 154 11.34 -12.40 5.34
N THR A 155 11.59 -11.29 6.01
CA THR A 155 11.22 -9.98 5.48
C THR A 155 12.41 -9.02 5.50
N CYS A 156 12.50 -8.18 4.49
CA CYS A 156 13.48 -7.11 4.41
C CYS A 156 12.88 -5.97 3.60
N ASN A 157 12.81 -4.78 4.17
CA ASN A 157 12.02 -3.68 3.62
C ASN A 157 10.56 -4.13 3.39
N ASP A 158 10.02 -3.87 2.17
CA ASP A 158 8.66 -4.27 1.79
C ASP A 158 8.61 -5.65 1.10
N LYS A 159 9.72 -6.41 1.10
CA LYS A 159 9.80 -7.72 0.47
C LYS A 159 9.65 -8.82 1.49
N GLU A 160 8.77 -9.74 1.19
CA GLU A 160 8.58 -10.98 1.94
C GLU A 160 9.07 -12.16 1.11
N PHE A 161 9.87 -13.02 1.73
CA PHE A 161 10.39 -14.24 1.14
C PHE A 161 9.74 -15.43 1.82
N THR A 162 8.66 -15.93 1.23
CA THR A 162 7.88 -17.05 1.75
C THR A 162 8.23 -18.34 1.01
N GLY A 163 8.25 -19.43 1.75
CA GLY A 163 8.43 -20.78 1.23
C GLY A 163 8.62 -21.77 2.38
N ASN A 164 8.24 -23.02 2.20
CA ASN A 164 8.51 -24.04 3.20
C ASN A 164 10.02 -24.25 3.31
N ASN A 165 10.60 -23.90 4.47
CA ASN A 165 12.00 -24.14 4.82
C ASN A 165 13.02 -23.51 3.86
N ILE A 166 12.97 -22.21 3.68
CA ILE A 166 14.05 -21.47 3.02
C ILE A 166 15.18 -21.24 4.04
N ASP A 167 16.00 -22.25 4.27
CA ASP A 167 17.12 -22.19 5.22
C ASP A 167 18.22 -21.22 4.78
N GLN A 168 18.33 -20.94 3.48
CA GLN A 168 19.27 -19.98 2.93
C GLN A 168 18.60 -19.19 1.80
N ILE A 169 18.75 -17.86 1.85
CA ILE A 169 18.35 -16.98 0.75
C ILE A 169 19.45 -15.97 0.46
N GLU A 170 19.54 -15.54 -0.79
CA GLU A 170 20.32 -14.36 -1.19
C GLU A 170 19.35 -13.21 -1.42
N ILE A 171 19.61 -12.08 -0.77
CA ILE A 171 18.86 -10.84 -0.97
C ILE A 171 19.74 -9.77 -1.61
N TYR A 172 19.15 -8.97 -2.49
CA TYR A 172 19.84 -7.87 -3.14
C TYR A 172 19.44 -6.54 -2.52
N LEU A 173 20.44 -5.81 -2.00
CA LEU A 173 20.31 -4.51 -1.34
C LEU A 173 21.11 -3.46 -2.12
N PRO A 174 20.54 -2.84 -3.16
CA PRO A 174 21.30 -2.04 -4.12
C PRO A 174 21.84 -0.72 -3.58
N ARG A 175 21.31 -0.23 -2.46
CA ARG A 175 21.64 1.09 -1.93
C ARG A 175 22.43 0.99 -0.63
N ALA A 176 23.35 1.94 -0.43
CA ALA A 176 24.01 2.11 0.86
C ALA A 176 22.99 2.46 1.95
N GLY A 177 23.12 1.84 3.10
CA GLY A 177 22.19 2.06 4.21
C GLY A 177 22.24 0.95 5.23
N THR A 178 21.37 1.05 6.23
CA THR A 178 21.14 0.00 7.22
C THR A 178 19.72 -0.53 7.02
N TYR A 179 19.62 -1.83 6.92
CA TYR A 179 18.39 -2.56 6.63
C TYR A 179 18.04 -3.47 7.81
N ASP A 180 16.81 -3.40 8.25
CA ASP A 180 16.27 -4.38 9.18
C ASP A 180 15.86 -5.63 8.40
N VAL A 181 16.40 -6.77 8.80
CA VAL A 181 16.08 -8.08 8.24
C VAL A 181 15.45 -8.90 9.34
N ASP A 182 14.24 -9.37 9.09
CA ASP A 182 13.44 -10.14 10.01
C ASP A 182 13.40 -11.61 9.60
N LEU A 183 13.65 -12.47 10.55
CA LEU A 183 13.36 -13.90 10.46
C LEU A 183 12.16 -14.21 11.33
N HIS A 184 11.12 -14.74 10.72
CA HIS A 184 9.92 -15.23 11.38
C HIS A 184 9.98 -16.75 11.44
N VAL A 185 9.87 -17.33 12.62
CA VAL A 185 9.86 -18.77 12.86
C VAL A 185 8.50 -19.15 13.47
N TYR A 186 7.85 -20.16 12.91
CA TYR A 186 6.49 -20.54 13.28
C TYR A 186 6.44 -21.96 13.82
N LYS A 187 5.69 -22.17 14.89
CA LYS A 187 5.31 -23.49 15.39
C LYS A 187 3.91 -23.46 15.99
N ASP A 188 3.05 -24.39 15.60
CA ASP A 188 1.70 -24.57 16.18
C ASP A 188 0.85 -23.29 16.24
N GLY A 189 1.10 -22.34 15.32
CA GLY A 189 0.42 -21.05 15.25
C GLY A 189 1.06 -19.94 16.10
N PHE A 190 2.17 -20.21 16.75
CA PHE A 190 3.02 -19.20 17.40
C PHE A 190 4.11 -18.73 16.47
N GLU A 191 4.53 -17.49 16.66
CA GLU A 191 5.57 -16.84 15.90
C GLU A 191 6.66 -16.32 16.84
N GLU A 192 7.90 -16.59 16.50
CA GLU A 192 9.05 -15.91 17.08
C GLU A 192 9.71 -15.07 15.98
N LEU A 193 9.93 -13.79 16.30
CA LEU A 193 10.51 -12.81 15.40
C LEU A 193 11.90 -12.40 15.87
N LEU A 194 12.89 -12.51 14.98
CA LEU A 194 14.23 -11.99 15.22
C LEU A 194 14.62 -10.99 14.14
N THR A 195 14.91 -9.76 14.53
CA THR A 195 15.42 -8.70 13.67
C THR A 195 16.93 -8.55 13.83
N LYS A 196 17.68 -8.51 12.70
CA LYS A 196 19.07 -8.10 12.68
C LYS A 196 19.29 -6.99 11.66
N GLN A 197 20.17 -6.06 12.01
CA GLN A 197 20.55 -4.95 11.11
C GLN A 197 21.72 -5.35 10.22
N ILE A 198 21.59 -5.09 8.93
CA ILE A 198 22.63 -5.30 7.92
C ILE A 198 22.99 -3.95 7.30
N SER A 199 24.27 -3.63 7.28
CA SER A 199 24.75 -2.36 6.70
C SER A 199 25.43 -2.61 5.37
N ILE A 200 24.97 -1.90 4.33
CA ILE A 200 25.56 -1.82 3.01
C ILE A 200 26.35 -0.53 2.91
N ALA A 201 27.62 -0.63 2.58
CA ALA A 201 28.57 0.50 2.66
C ALA A 201 28.44 1.50 1.49
N GLN A 202 28.02 1.03 0.31
CA GLN A 202 27.94 1.84 -0.91
C GLN A 202 26.81 1.38 -1.81
N ASP A 203 26.32 2.31 -2.63
CA ASP A 203 25.36 1.98 -3.69
C ASP A 203 26.00 1.03 -4.70
N ASP A 204 25.21 0.12 -5.25
CA ASP A 204 25.66 -0.75 -6.33
C ASP A 204 25.84 0.06 -7.61
N PRO A 205 27.07 0.18 -8.14
CA PRO A 205 27.30 0.88 -9.40
C PRO A 205 26.60 0.20 -10.60
N ASP A 206 26.36 -1.10 -10.50
CA ASP A 206 25.73 -1.91 -11.55
C ASP A 206 24.20 -2.08 -11.32
N TYR A 207 23.60 -1.22 -10.47
CA TYR A 207 22.18 -1.30 -10.11
C TYR A 207 21.25 -1.42 -11.31
N LEU A 208 21.49 -0.63 -12.36
CA LEU A 208 20.68 -0.66 -13.57
C LEU A 208 20.87 -1.93 -14.40
N ASP A 209 22.08 -2.51 -14.38
CA ASP A 209 22.42 -3.76 -15.08
C ASP A 209 21.87 -4.97 -14.32
N ASN A 210 21.70 -4.86 -13.02
CA ASN A 210 21.09 -5.88 -12.15
C ASN A 210 19.56 -5.81 -12.11
N MET A 211 18.93 -5.06 -12.99
CA MET A 211 17.48 -5.06 -13.18
C MET A 211 17.06 -6.06 -14.24
N THR A 212 16.00 -6.80 -13.99
CA THR A 212 15.39 -7.73 -14.95
C THR A 212 14.11 -7.20 -15.52
N LEU A 213 13.79 -7.52 -16.77
CA LEU A 213 12.51 -7.22 -17.40
C LEU A 213 11.40 -8.02 -16.72
N VAL A 214 10.50 -7.33 -15.99
CA VAL A 214 9.38 -7.95 -15.28
C VAL A 214 8.08 -7.86 -16.06
N TRP A 215 7.95 -6.89 -16.94
CA TRP A 215 6.79 -6.73 -17.82
C TRP A 215 7.14 -5.89 -19.04
N SER A 216 6.51 -6.23 -20.17
CA SER A 216 6.51 -5.37 -21.36
C SER A 216 5.23 -5.49 -22.16
N ASP A 217 4.94 -4.46 -22.95
CA ASP A 217 4.09 -4.53 -24.12
C ASP A 217 4.91 -4.04 -25.32
N GLU A 218 5.24 -4.96 -26.20
CA GLU A 218 6.06 -4.71 -27.41
C GLU A 218 5.17 -4.34 -28.62
N PHE A 219 3.86 -4.31 -28.45
CA PHE A 219 2.86 -4.03 -29.49
C PHE A 219 3.04 -4.83 -30.78
N ASP A 220 3.61 -6.03 -30.66
CA ASP A 220 3.90 -6.94 -31.79
C ASP A 220 2.69 -7.78 -32.24
N GLY A 221 1.56 -7.64 -31.53
CA GLY A 221 0.28 -8.25 -31.88
C GLY A 221 -0.41 -7.58 -33.05
N THR A 222 -1.64 -7.99 -33.32
CA THR A 222 -2.53 -7.37 -34.32
C THR A 222 -3.57 -6.43 -33.74
N GLU A 223 -3.77 -6.51 -32.43
CA GLU A 223 -4.76 -5.74 -31.66
C GLU A 223 -4.15 -5.29 -30.33
N ILE A 224 -4.68 -4.22 -29.76
CA ILE A 224 -4.27 -3.73 -28.45
C ILE A 224 -4.69 -4.74 -27.39
N ASN A 225 -3.77 -5.14 -26.54
CA ASN A 225 -4.01 -6.13 -25.49
C ASN A 225 -4.89 -5.55 -24.37
N THR A 226 -6.16 -5.95 -24.35
CA THR A 226 -7.12 -5.50 -23.35
C THR A 226 -6.92 -6.11 -21.96
N ASP A 227 -6.01 -7.08 -21.78
CA ASP A 227 -5.58 -7.55 -20.45
C ASP A 227 -4.58 -6.57 -19.81
N TYR A 228 -3.98 -5.67 -20.60
CA TYR A 228 -3.06 -4.65 -20.14
C TYR A 228 -3.68 -3.26 -20.11
N TRP A 229 -4.57 -2.95 -21.07
CA TRP A 229 -5.06 -1.60 -21.30
C TRP A 229 -6.59 -1.49 -21.24
N THR A 230 -7.05 -0.32 -20.80
CA THR A 230 -8.44 0.12 -20.83
C THR A 230 -8.49 1.50 -21.50
N PHE A 231 -9.53 1.78 -22.28
CA PHE A 231 -9.74 3.09 -22.88
C PHE A 231 -10.61 3.96 -21.97
N GLU A 232 -10.17 5.17 -21.69
CA GLU A 232 -11.01 6.19 -21.09
C GLU A 232 -11.67 7.02 -22.21
N THR A 233 -12.94 7.40 -22.01
CA THR A 233 -13.75 8.02 -23.06
C THR A 233 -14.40 9.32 -22.60
N GLY A 234 -14.64 10.23 -23.53
CA GLY A 234 -15.40 11.45 -23.31
C GLY A 234 -14.71 12.74 -23.74
N ALA A 235 -15.48 13.82 -23.76
CA ALA A 235 -15.11 15.16 -24.20
C ALA A 235 -15.24 16.19 -23.08
N GLY A 236 -14.96 15.80 -21.82
CA GLY A 236 -15.17 16.64 -20.63
C GLY A 236 -14.06 17.66 -20.36
N GLY A 237 -13.10 17.85 -21.27
CA GLY A 237 -11.97 18.77 -21.09
C GLY A 237 -10.87 18.24 -20.18
N TRP A 238 -11.03 17.07 -19.57
CA TRP A 238 -10.02 16.29 -18.82
C TRP A 238 -9.23 17.09 -17.77
N GLY A 239 -9.88 18.08 -17.14
CA GLY A 239 -9.26 18.95 -16.15
C GLY A 239 -8.46 20.13 -16.72
N ASN A 240 -8.15 20.11 -18.02
CA ASN A 240 -7.27 21.07 -18.69
C ASN A 240 -7.95 21.88 -19.81
N ASN A 241 -9.29 21.83 -19.94
CA ASN A 241 -10.05 22.41 -21.07
C ASN A 241 -9.59 21.86 -22.44
N GLU A 242 -9.21 20.60 -22.49
CA GLU A 242 -8.83 19.90 -23.71
C GLU A 242 -10.01 19.78 -24.67
N LEU A 243 -9.73 19.72 -25.97
CA LEU A 243 -10.74 19.83 -27.03
C LEU A 243 -11.14 18.50 -27.67
N GLN A 244 -10.38 17.42 -27.45
CA GLN A 244 -10.69 16.12 -28.01
C GLN A 244 -11.78 15.38 -27.22
N ASN A 245 -12.49 14.53 -27.93
CA ASN A 245 -13.23 13.41 -27.38
C ASN A 245 -12.35 12.18 -27.43
N TYR A 246 -11.99 11.60 -26.32
CA TYR A 246 -11.32 10.31 -26.28
C TYR A 246 -12.32 9.20 -26.60
N THR A 247 -11.95 8.36 -27.58
CA THR A 247 -12.78 7.28 -28.12
C THR A 247 -12.45 5.94 -27.45
N ASN A 248 -13.31 4.95 -27.60
CA ASN A 248 -13.08 3.60 -27.10
C ASN A 248 -12.21 2.78 -28.06
N GLY A 249 -11.01 3.31 -28.38
CA GLY A 249 -10.02 2.64 -29.22
C GLY A 249 -10.05 3.02 -30.71
N ASP A 250 -11.06 3.77 -31.20
CA ASP A 250 -11.18 4.11 -32.63
C ASP A 250 -10.00 4.96 -33.15
N ASN A 251 -9.27 5.58 -32.25
CA ASN A 251 -8.10 6.42 -32.55
C ASN A 251 -6.77 5.74 -32.16
N ALA A 252 -6.77 4.43 -31.87
CA ALA A 252 -5.57 3.68 -31.55
C ALA A 252 -5.56 2.37 -32.33
N GLU A 253 -4.42 2.03 -32.91
CA GLU A 253 -4.25 0.80 -33.69
C GLU A 253 -2.83 0.25 -33.52
N ILE A 254 -2.67 -1.05 -33.79
CA ILE A 254 -1.35 -1.66 -33.93
C ILE A 254 -0.99 -1.67 -35.40
N THR A 255 0.09 -0.98 -35.77
CA THR A 255 0.58 -0.88 -37.14
C THR A 255 2.10 -1.05 -37.17
N ASP A 256 2.60 -1.96 -37.97
CA ASP A 256 4.03 -2.27 -38.13
C ASP A 256 4.72 -2.58 -36.80
N GLY A 257 4.05 -3.33 -35.90
CA GLY A 257 4.57 -3.68 -34.60
C GLY A 257 4.67 -2.49 -33.63
N LYS A 258 3.77 -1.53 -33.74
CA LYS A 258 3.74 -0.33 -32.87
C LYS A 258 2.32 0.06 -32.55
N LEU A 259 2.11 0.59 -31.37
CA LEU A 259 0.88 1.30 -31.02
C LEU A 259 0.92 2.69 -31.68
N VAL A 260 -0.12 3.03 -32.44
CA VAL A 260 -0.28 4.34 -33.06
C VAL A 260 -1.53 5.01 -32.50
N ILE A 261 -1.37 6.09 -31.74
CA ILE A 261 -2.47 6.92 -31.22
C ILE A 261 -2.61 8.13 -32.10
N THR A 262 -3.75 8.27 -32.80
CA THR A 262 -3.98 9.32 -33.78
C THR A 262 -5.03 10.33 -33.33
N ALA A 263 -4.62 11.58 -33.18
CA ALA A 263 -5.54 12.70 -33.04
C ALA A 263 -6.09 13.11 -34.41
N ARG A 264 -7.43 13.20 -34.53
CA ARG A 264 -8.13 13.56 -35.76
C ARG A 264 -9.00 14.77 -35.52
N LYS A 265 -9.13 15.61 -36.55
CA LYS A 265 -10.07 16.73 -36.54
C LYS A 265 -11.43 16.26 -37.07
N GLU A 266 -12.51 16.55 -36.33
CA GLU A 266 -13.88 16.23 -36.70
C GLU A 266 -14.61 17.43 -37.34
N ASN A 267 -14.28 18.64 -36.91
CA ASN A 267 -14.88 19.88 -37.41
C ASN A 267 -13.95 21.10 -37.19
N GLU A 268 -14.38 22.28 -37.64
CA GLU A 268 -13.58 23.51 -37.57
C GLU A 268 -13.78 24.36 -36.30
N PHE A 269 -14.62 23.93 -35.34
CA PHE A 269 -15.10 24.84 -34.28
C PHE A 269 -14.13 25.01 -33.11
N GLN A 270 -13.11 24.18 -32.96
CA GLN A 270 -12.15 24.24 -31.81
C GLN A 270 -12.81 24.32 -30.43
N VAL A 271 -13.83 23.50 -30.21
CA VAL A 271 -14.54 23.33 -28.93
C VAL A 271 -14.43 21.88 -28.49
N ALA A 272 -14.85 21.59 -27.26
CA ALA A 272 -14.89 20.22 -26.76
C ALA A 272 -15.61 19.28 -27.75
N GLY A 273 -14.96 18.18 -28.14
CA GLY A 273 -15.44 17.24 -29.16
C GLY A 273 -15.18 17.61 -30.61
N SER A 274 -14.44 18.71 -30.90
CA SER A 274 -14.05 19.06 -32.27
C SER A 274 -12.93 18.19 -32.81
N TYR A 275 -12.30 17.40 -31.96
CA TYR A 275 -11.26 16.44 -32.29
C TYR A 275 -11.56 15.10 -31.62
N THR A 276 -11.02 14.04 -32.17
CA THR A 276 -11.02 12.71 -31.56
C THR A 276 -9.58 12.25 -31.31
N SER A 277 -9.38 11.45 -30.27
CA SER A 277 -8.10 10.84 -29.92
C SER A 277 -8.29 9.63 -29.02
N THR A 278 -7.22 9.07 -28.50
CA THR A 278 -7.25 7.99 -27.52
C THR A 278 -6.48 8.37 -26.25
N ARG A 279 -7.05 7.98 -25.10
CA ARG A 279 -6.39 7.89 -23.81
C ARG A 279 -6.56 6.46 -23.31
N MET A 280 -5.45 5.75 -23.14
CA MET A 280 -5.45 4.38 -22.65
C MET A 280 -4.68 4.30 -21.34
N ILE A 281 -5.18 3.47 -20.41
CA ILE A 281 -4.65 3.33 -19.05
C ILE A 281 -4.43 1.86 -18.70
N SER A 282 -3.42 1.59 -17.89
CA SER A 282 -3.16 0.24 -17.37
C SER A 282 -3.74 0.00 -15.96
N LYS A 283 -4.57 0.91 -15.44
CA LYS A 283 -5.16 0.87 -14.09
C LYS A 283 -5.90 -0.43 -13.82
N GLY A 284 -5.59 -1.05 -12.65
CA GLY A 284 -6.20 -2.31 -12.21
C GLY A 284 -5.75 -3.54 -13.00
N LYS A 285 -4.80 -3.38 -13.94
CA LYS A 285 -4.27 -4.44 -14.80
C LYS A 285 -2.76 -4.58 -14.69
N LYS A 286 -2.03 -3.47 -14.93
CA LYS A 286 -0.57 -3.40 -14.82
C LYS A 286 -0.21 -2.13 -14.05
N GLU A 287 0.18 -2.33 -12.80
CA GLU A 287 0.60 -1.27 -11.88
C GLU A 287 1.95 -1.66 -11.29
N PHE A 288 2.84 -0.70 -11.16
CA PHE A 288 4.20 -0.95 -10.72
C PHE A 288 4.61 0.05 -9.65
N LYS A 289 5.40 -0.43 -8.70
CA LYS A 289 6.08 0.39 -7.70
C LYS A 289 7.57 0.19 -7.90
N TYR A 290 8.31 1.27 -8.12
CA TYR A 290 9.74 1.28 -8.32
C TYR A 290 10.25 0.52 -9.56
N GLY A 291 11.47 0.76 -9.91
CA GLY A 291 12.14 0.13 -11.04
C GLY A 291 12.55 1.13 -12.13
N ARG A 292 12.91 0.60 -13.29
CA ARG A 292 13.20 1.36 -14.49
C ARG A 292 12.08 1.14 -15.50
N MET A 293 11.42 2.22 -15.90
CA MET A 293 10.37 2.25 -16.91
C MET A 293 10.96 2.86 -18.19
N GLU A 294 10.75 2.22 -19.32
CA GLU A 294 11.21 2.69 -20.62
C GLU A 294 10.08 2.64 -21.64
N ILE A 295 9.77 3.77 -22.24
CA ILE A 295 8.80 3.87 -23.31
C ILE A 295 9.49 4.46 -24.53
N ARG A 296 9.54 3.66 -25.60
CA ARG A 296 10.13 4.11 -26.86
C ARG A 296 9.05 4.64 -27.77
N ALA A 297 9.10 5.92 -28.06
CA ALA A 297 8.07 6.59 -28.82
C ALA A 297 8.64 7.65 -29.79
N LYS A 298 7.85 7.93 -30.86
CA LYS A 298 8.00 9.08 -31.74
C LYS A 298 6.80 9.99 -31.58
N LEU A 299 7.06 11.29 -31.36
CA LEU A 299 6.03 12.26 -31.02
C LEU A 299 5.36 12.87 -32.24
N PRO A 300 4.09 13.30 -32.14
CA PRO A 300 3.42 14.10 -33.15
C PRO A 300 3.95 15.54 -33.19
N SER A 301 3.68 16.26 -34.29
CA SER A 301 4.11 17.62 -34.47
C SER A 301 2.96 18.62 -34.61
N GLY A 302 3.27 19.91 -34.45
CA GLY A 302 2.40 21.01 -34.80
C GLY A 302 1.60 21.62 -33.65
N THR A 303 1.30 22.92 -33.78
CA THR A 303 0.66 23.75 -32.74
C THR A 303 -0.72 23.23 -32.35
N GLY A 304 -0.89 22.99 -31.06
CA GLY A 304 -2.15 22.52 -30.49
C GLY A 304 -2.18 21.04 -30.15
N ILE A 305 -1.12 20.27 -30.50
CA ILE A 305 -0.99 18.88 -30.10
C ILE A 305 -0.27 18.77 -28.74
N TRP A 306 -0.69 17.81 -27.88
CA TRP A 306 -0.14 17.57 -26.55
C TRP A 306 -0.14 16.08 -26.22
N PRO A 307 0.86 15.34 -26.71
CA PRO A 307 1.08 13.95 -26.31
C PRO A 307 1.67 13.85 -24.91
N ALA A 308 1.31 12.78 -24.19
CA ALA A 308 1.86 12.46 -22.88
C ALA A 308 2.04 10.95 -22.67
N ILE A 309 3.12 10.62 -21.98
CA ILE A 309 3.47 9.32 -21.42
C ILE A 309 3.68 9.54 -19.94
N TRP A 310 2.78 9.04 -19.11
CA TRP A 310 2.72 9.40 -17.72
C TRP A 310 2.09 8.32 -16.83
N MET A 311 2.11 8.53 -15.51
CA MET A 311 1.59 7.59 -14.54
C MET A 311 0.78 8.31 -13.45
N LEU A 312 -0.21 7.61 -12.89
CA LEU A 312 -0.97 8.05 -11.72
C LEU A 312 -1.02 6.95 -10.66
N GLY A 313 -1.17 7.37 -9.39
CA GLY A 313 -1.32 6.45 -8.28
C GLY A 313 -2.50 5.50 -8.41
N GLY A 314 -2.29 4.20 -8.17
CA GLY A 314 -3.36 3.20 -8.15
C GLY A 314 -4.48 3.53 -7.17
N ASN A 315 -4.15 4.29 -6.11
CA ASN A 315 -5.08 4.80 -5.09
C ASN A 315 -5.87 6.06 -5.49
N ILE A 316 -5.81 6.52 -6.75
CA ILE A 316 -6.50 7.75 -7.18
C ILE A 316 -7.99 7.76 -6.88
N SER A 317 -8.65 6.59 -6.83
CA SER A 317 -10.09 6.50 -6.54
C SER A 317 -10.43 6.85 -5.08
N THR A 318 -9.47 6.75 -4.15
CA THR A 318 -9.64 7.05 -2.72
C THR A 318 -9.01 8.37 -2.33
N GLU A 319 -7.80 8.64 -2.81
CA GLU A 319 -7.04 9.85 -2.44
C GLU A 319 -7.32 11.05 -3.34
N GLY A 320 -7.69 10.80 -4.60
CA GLY A 320 -7.88 11.85 -5.60
C GLY A 320 -6.55 12.48 -6.05
N TRP A 321 -6.64 13.30 -7.10
CA TRP A 321 -5.53 14.10 -7.59
C TRP A 321 -5.45 15.44 -6.83
N PRO A 322 -4.25 15.99 -6.49
CA PRO A 322 -2.92 15.45 -6.77
C PRO A 322 -2.35 14.55 -5.66
N ALA A 323 -3.14 14.18 -4.63
CA ALA A 323 -2.66 13.43 -3.48
C ALA A 323 -2.21 12.00 -3.82
N CYS A 324 -2.79 11.39 -4.86
CA CYS A 324 -2.34 10.08 -5.35
C CYS A 324 -0.94 10.09 -6.01
N GLY A 325 -0.43 11.28 -6.34
CA GLY A 325 0.82 11.45 -7.10
C GLY A 325 0.63 11.27 -8.61
N GLU A 326 1.37 12.06 -9.39
CA GLU A 326 1.45 11.99 -10.85
C GLU A 326 2.91 12.08 -11.28
N ILE A 327 3.29 11.25 -12.23
CA ILE A 327 4.65 11.16 -12.78
C ILE A 327 4.57 11.29 -14.29
N ASP A 328 4.92 12.46 -14.81
CA ASP A 328 4.96 12.72 -16.24
C ASP A 328 6.32 12.37 -16.80
N ILE A 329 6.46 11.16 -17.33
CA ILE A 329 7.72 10.66 -17.89
C ILE A 329 8.09 11.46 -19.13
N MET A 330 7.10 11.78 -19.96
CA MET A 330 7.25 12.61 -21.14
C MET A 330 5.97 13.41 -21.36
N GLU A 331 6.11 14.71 -21.46
CA GLU A 331 5.11 15.60 -22.04
C GLU A 331 5.74 16.47 -23.14
N TYR A 332 4.92 16.79 -24.14
CA TYR A 332 5.34 17.61 -25.27
C TYR A 332 4.19 18.51 -25.73
N VAL A 333 4.49 19.76 -26.07
CA VAL A 333 3.51 20.67 -26.64
C VAL A 333 3.98 21.18 -28.00
N GLY A 334 3.19 20.94 -29.02
CA GLY A 334 3.61 21.16 -30.43
C GLY A 334 3.88 22.61 -30.81
N TYR A 335 3.57 23.60 -29.96
CA TYR A 335 3.98 25.00 -30.19
C TYR A 335 5.39 25.29 -29.64
N GLN A 336 6.02 24.36 -28.93
CA GLN A 336 7.41 24.40 -28.48
C GLN A 336 8.15 23.19 -29.07
N PRO A 337 8.40 23.19 -30.40
CA PRO A 337 9.06 22.07 -31.03
C PRO A 337 10.42 21.79 -30.38
N ASP A 338 10.81 20.53 -30.40
CA ASP A 338 12.07 20.04 -29.83
C ASP A 338 12.22 20.15 -28.32
N VAL A 339 11.17 20.48 -27.56
CA VAL A 339 11.25 20.61 -26.09
C VAL A 339 10.41 19.54 -25.42
N VAL A 340 11.06 18.58 -24.78
CA VAL A 340 10.46 17.51 -24.00
C VAL A 340 10.48 17.88 -22.52
N HIS A 341 9.38 17.68 -21.83
CA HIS A 341 9.21 17.96 -20.41
C HIS A 341 9.08 16.68 -19.62
N ALA A 342 9.58 16.70 -18.36
CA ALA A 342 9.33 15.69 -17.36
C ALA A 342 8.93 16.39 -16.05
N THR A 343 7.87 15.93 -15.40
CA THR A 343 7.26 16.63 -14.25
C THR A 343 6.76 15.64 -13.21
N VAL A 344 6.73 16.08 -11.97
CA VAL A 344 6.08 15.38 -10.86
C VAL A 344 5.04 16.30 -10.24
N HIS A 345 3.82 15.79 -10.06
CA HIS A 345 2.75 16.51 -9.37
C HIS A 345 2.39 15.82 -8.05
N THR A 346 2.38 16.62 -6.99
CA THR A 346 2.06 16.20 -5.62
C THR A 346 1.23 17.27 -4.93
N THR A 347 0.72 16.99 -3.75
CA THR A 347 -0.01 18.01 -2.95
C THR A 347 0.87 19.24 -2.63
N SER A 348 2.18 19.08 -2.56
CA SER A 348 3.13 20.18 -2.32
C SER A 348 3.38 21.07 -3.56
N GLY A 349 3.09 20.56 -4.77
CA GLY A 349 3.27 21.30 -6.02
C GLY A 349 2.60 20.56 -7.18
N PHE A 350 1.66 21.21 -7.84
CA PHE A 350 0.89 20.64 -8.96
C PHE A 350 0.44 21.71 -9.96
N GLY A 351 -0.03 21.28 -11.11
CA GLY A 351 -0.38 22.17 -12.23
C GLY A 351 0.84 23.00 -12.65
N ALA A 352 0.72 24.30 -12.76
CA ALA A 352 1.83 25.19 -13.11
C ALA A 352 2.97 25.21 -12.07
N ASN A 353 2.76 24.65 -10.87
CA ASN A 353 3.75 24.56 -9.80
C ASN A 353 4.27 23.11 -9.62
N GLY A 354 4.05 22.22 -10.59
CA GLY A 354 4.66 20.91 -10.62
C GLY A 354 6.20 20.99 -10.54
N ASN A 355 6.83 19.98 -10.00
CA ASN A 355 8.29 19.90 -9.93
C ASN A 355 8.82 19.22 -11.18
N GLY A 356 9.37 19.97 -12.09
CA GLY A 356 9.80 19.45 -13.39
C GLY A 356 10.89 20.25 -14.07
N SER A 357 11.39 19.69 -15.15
CA SER A 357 12.37 20.30 -16.03
C SER A 357 12.07 19.94 -17.49
N SER A 358 12.75 20.62 -18.42
CA SER A 358 12.65 20.30 -19.85
C SER A 358 14.04 20.13 -20.46
N ARG A 359 14.05 19.43 -21.60
CA ARG A 359 15.27 19.21 -22.37
C ARG A 359 14.99 19.35 -23.86
N THR A 360 15.95 19.94 -24.59
CA THR A 360 15.88 20.00 -26.06
C THR A 360 16.21 18.64 -26.67
N LEU A 361 15.38 18.19 -27.60
CA LEU A 361 15.51 16.97 -28.39
C LEU A 361 15.08 17.26 -29.81
N GLU A 362 16.00 17.70 -30.64
CA GLU A 362 15.74 18.20 -32.02
C GLU A 362 15.08 17.16 -32.94
N THR A 363 15.11 15.89 -32.57
CA THR A 363 14.55 14.78 -33.36
C THR A 363 13.33 14.13 -32.74
N ALA A 364 12.70 14.77 -31.73
CA ALA A 364 11.54 14.22 -31.02
C ALA A 364 10.37 13.86 -31.95
N GLU A 365 10.14 14.66 -33.00
CA GLU A 365 9.08 14.47 -33.98
C GLU A 365 9.50 13.57 -35.16
N GLU A 366 10.82 13.35 -35.37
CA GLU A 366 11.38 12.67 -36.52
C GLU A 366 11.78 11.22 -36.25
N ALA A 367 12.28 10.95 -35.03
CA ALA A 367 12.86 9.66 -34.64
C ALA A 367 12.17 9.08 -33.40
N PHE A 368 12.38 7.77 -33.17
CA PHE A 368 12.00 7.13 -31.95
C PHE A 368 13.07 7.35 -30.89
N HIS A 369 12.65 7.79 -29.71
CA HIS A 369 13.46 7.97 -28.54
C HIS A 369 12.92 7.15 -27.37
N VAL A 370 13.79 6.77 -26.45
CA VAL A 370 13.42 6.15 -25.17
C VAL A 370 13.18 7.25 -24.16
N TYR A 371 11.97 7.37 -23.68
CA TYR A 371 11.62 8.20 -22.53
C TYR A 371 11.62 7.31 -21.30
N GLY A 372 12.56 7.55 -20.39
CA GLY A 372 12.86 6.67 -19.30
C GLY A 372 12.65 7.31 -17.92
N LEU A 373 12.29 6.47 -16.97
CA LEU A 373 12.20 6.78 -15.55
C LEU A 373 12.93 5.70 -14.75
N ILE A 374 13.85 6.11 -13.89
CA ILE A 374 14.38 5.29 -12.80
C ILE A 374 13.73 5.81 -11.53
N TRP A 375 13.05 4.91 -10.82
CA TRP A 375 12.29 5.28 -9.64
C TRP A 375 12.55 4.25 -8.53
N ASP A 376 13.01 4.74 -7.40
CA ASP A 376 13.19 3.97 -6.18
C ASP A 376 12.61 4.72 -4.95
N ASP A 377 12.87 4.24 -3.76
CA ASP A 377 12.43 4.85 -2.50
C ASP A 377 13.13 6.19 -2.16
N ARG A 378 14.15 6.58 -2.91
CA ARG A 378 14.93 7.80 -2.67
C ARG A 378 14.61 8.90 -3.67
N GLU A 379 14.51 8.54 -4.96
CA GLU A 379 14.45 9.51 -6.04
C GLU A 379 13.75 8.99 -7.30
N MET A 380 13.45 9.91 -8.17
CA MET A 380 13.04 9.67 -9.56
C MET A 380 14.00 10.39 -10.48
N ILE A 381 14.57 9.65 -11.44
CA ILE A 381 15.46 10.18 -12.48
C ILE A 381 14.79 9.98 -13.82
N PHE A 382 14.47 11.06 -14.50
CA PHE A 382 13.91 11.07 -15.84
C PHE A 382 15.02 11.26 -16.87
N TYR A 383 15.00 10.49 -17.95
CA TYR A 383 16.05 10.54 -18.95
C TYR A 383 15.53 10.30 -20.38
N ILE A 384 16.33 10.63 -21.37
CA ILE A 384 16.06 10.38 -22.78
C ILE A 384 17.20 9.54 -23.36
N ASP A 385 16.87 8.39 -23.96
CA ASP A 385 17.75 7.41 -24.62
C ASP A 385 18.78 6.71 -23.72
N SER A 386 19.39 7.40 -22.78
CA SER A 386 20.37 6.85 -21.85
C SER A 386 20.14 7.40 -20.44
N PRO A 387 20.28 6.59 -19.38
CA PRO A 387 20.26 7.06 -18.00
C PRO A 387 21.22 8.21 -17.70
N ASP A 388 22.30 8.35 -18.45
CA ASP A 388 23.23 9.48 -18.32
C ASP A 388 22.65 10.78 -18.91
N ASN A 389 21.62 10.70 -19.72
CA ASN A 389 20.99 11.82 -20.41
C ASN A 389 19.78 12.36 -19.64
N VAL A 390 20.01 12.78 -18.39
CA VAL A 390 18.98 13.17 -17.42
C VAL A 390 18.23 14.42 -17.87
N THR A 391 16.89 14.36 -17.85
CA THR A 391 15.99 15.49 -18.06
C THR A 391 15.62 16.15 -16.74
N HIS A 392 15.29 15.34 -15.73
CA HIS A 392 14.86 15.82 -14.41
C HIS A 392 15.26 14.83 -13.33
N THR A 393 15.48 15.33 -12.12
CA THR A 393 15.62 14.51 -10.90
C THR A 393 14.72 15.06 -9.82
N TYR A 394 13.87 14.21 -9.24
CA TYR A 394 13.02 14.53 -8.11
C TYR A 394 13.45 13.73 -6.88
N ALA A 395 14.07 14.38 -5.90
CA ALA A 395 14.65 13.75 -4.71
C ALA A 395 14.47 14.65 -3.48
N PRO A 396 13.26 14.77 -2.91
CA PRO A 396 13.05 15.61 -1.74
C PRO A 396 13.79 15.04 -0.52
N SER A 397 14.57 15.88 0.15
CA SER A 397 15.41 15.49 1.29
C SER A 397 14.59 15.07 2.53
N ASN A 398 13.37 15.55 2.65
CA ASN A 398 12.43 15.15 3.70
C ASN A 398 11.11 14.73 3.06
N LYS A 399 10.89 13.43 2.97
CA LYS A 399 9.69 12.83 2.37
C LYS A 399 8.52 12.87 3.33
N THR A 400 7.39 13.27 2.81
CA THR A 400 6.09 13.34 3.50
C THR A 400 5.01 12.91 2.52
N ALA A 401 3.85 12.52 3.00
CA ALA A 401 2.72 12.17 2.13
C ALA A 401 2.33 13.31 1.15
N SER A 402 2.68 14.57 1.45
CA SER A 402 2.36 15.71 0.58
C SER A 402 3.35 15.93 -0.55
N ASN A 403 4.58 15.46 -0.43
CA ASN A 403 5.61 15.62 -1.46
C ASN A 403 6.16 14.30 -2.02
N TRP A 404 5.81 13.17 -1.39
CA TRP A 404 6.24 11.84 -1.84
C TRP A 404 5.11 10.80 -1.66
N PRO A 405 4.02 10.87 -2.45
CA PRO A 405 2.97 9.84 -2.44
C PRO A 405 3.34 8.60 -3.27
N PHE A 406 4.60 8.40 -3.59
CA PHE A 406 5.11 7.44 -4.56
C PHE A 406 5.63 6.13 -3.93
N ASP A 407 5.21 5.84 -2.71
CA ASP A 407 5.46 4.55 -2.06
C ASP A 407 4.37 3.50 -2.40
N LEU A 408 3.45 3.87 -3.28
CA LEU A 408 2.37 3.02 -3.81
C LEU A 408 2.53 2.80 -5.30
N SER A 409 1.93 1.73 -5.81
CA SER A 409 1.95 1.40 -7.24
C SER A 409 1.32 2.51 -8.09
N GLN A 410 1.90 2.72 -9.26
CA GLN A 410 1.43 3.65 -10.27
C GLN A 410 1.05 2.89 -11.54
N PHE A 411 0.04 3.38 -12.27
CA PHE A 411 -0.36 2.83 -13.56
C PHE A 411 -0.02 3.79 -14.70
N PHE A 412 0.27 3.24 -15.87
CA PHE A 412 0.59 4.02 -17.07
C PHE A 412 -0.64 4.63 -17.70
N ILE A 413 -0.43 5.80 -18.30
CA ILE A 413 -1.37 6.50 -19.19
C ILE A 413 -0.62 6.93 -20.44
N LEU A 414 -1.19 6.61 -21.61
CA LEU A 414 -0.71 7.02 -22.91
C LEU A 414 -1.84 7.78 -23.64
N ASN A 415 -1.59 9.01 -24.05
CA ASN A 415 -2.59 9.80 -24.75
C ASN A 415 -2.00 10.85 -25.67
N VAL A 416 -2.82 11.35 -26.58
CA VAL A 416 -2.56 12.56 -27.35
C VAL A 416 -3.72 13.51 -27.11
N ALA A 417 -3.51 14.57 -26.34
CA ALA A 417 -4.49 15.62 -26.16
C ALA A 417 -4.41 16.67 -27.31
N VAL A 418 -5.48 17.43 -27.47
CA VAL A 418 -5.57 18.53 -28.44
C VAL A 418 -6.06 19.78 -27.72
N GLY A 419 -5.34 20.88 -27.89
CA GLY A 419 -5.68 22.15 -27.24
C GLY A 419 -5.40 22.12 -25.74
N GLY A 420 -6.35 22.57 -24.94
CA GLY A 420 -6.21 22.68 -23.50
C GLY A 420 -5.45 23.91 -23.04
N ASN A 421 -5.32 24.05 -21.70
CA ASN A 421 -4.69 25.21 -21.09
C ASN A 421 -3.22 25.37 -21.47
N TRP A 422 -2.52 24.27 -21.66
CA TRP A 422 -1.10 24.27 -22.01
C TRP A 422 -0.89 23.92 -23.48
N GLY A 423 -1.31 22.77 -23.98
CA GLY A 423 -1.15 22.38 -25.38
C GLY A 423 -1.76 23.38 -26.35
N GLY A 424 -2.85 24.04 -25.96
CA GLY A 424 -3.54 25.08 -26.74
C GLY A 424 -3.14 26.52 -26.41
N ALA A 425 -2.08 26.77 -25.65
CA ALA A 425 -1.68 28.13 -25.23
C ALA A 425 -1.38 29.07 -26.42
N GLN A 426 -1.00 28.53 -27.57
CA GLN A 426 -0.79 29.28 -28.83
C GLN A 426 -1.89 28.98 -29.87
N GLY A 427 -3.06 28.46 -29.42
CA GLY A 427 -4.14 28.00 -30.28
C GLY A 427 -3.93 26.59 -30.80
N VAL A 428 -4.78 26.20 -31.77
CA VAL A 428 -4.70 24.90 -32.47
C VAL A 428 -4.67 25.15 -33.96
N ASP A 429 -3.65 24.66 -34.65
CA ASP A 429 -3.57 24.70 -36.10
C ASP A 429 -4.39 23.54 -36.70
N ASN A 430 -5.55 23.86 -37.26
CA ASN A 430 -6.46 22.88 -37.87
C ASN A 430 -5.86 22.17 -39.10
N THR A 431 -4.79 22.68 -39.66
CA THR A 431 -4.19 22.12 -40.88
C THR A 431 -3.24 20.95 -40.63
N ILE A 432 -2.82 20.73 -39.39
CA ILE A 432 -1.86 19.69 -39.04
C ILE A 432 -2.46 18.27 -38.99
N PHE A 433 -3.77 18.15 -38.75
CA PHE A 433 -4.42 16.86 -38.52
C PHE A 433 -4.59 16.01 -39.78
N PRO A 434 -4.44 14.67 -39.69
CA PRO A 434 -4.22 13.89 -38.46
C PRO A 434 -2.78 13.97 -37.96
N GLN A 435 -2.57 13.83 -36.64
CA GLN A 435 -1.27 13.73 -36.00
C GLN A 435 -1.21 12.49 -35.10
N SER A 436 -0.08 11.80 -35.07
CA SER A 436 0.04 10.53 -34.38
C SER A 436 1.28 10.43 -33.49
N MET A 437 1.09 9.93 -32.30
CA MET A 437 2.17 9.38 -31.48
C MET A 437 2.31 7.89 -31.79
N ALA A 438 3.51 7.44 -32.11
CA ALA A 438 3.81 6.02 -32.31
C ALA A 438 4.65 5.52 -31.14
N VAL A 439 4.22 4.45 -30.48
CA VAL A 439 4.92 3.81 -29.36
C VAL A 439 5.38 2.43 -29.80
N ASP A 440 6.69 2.19 -29.70
CA ASP A 440 7.33 0.94 -30.10
C ASP A 440 7.20 -0.11 -28.99
N TYR A 441 7.44 0.32 -27.74
CA TYR A 441 7.26 -0.55 -26.57
C TYR A 441 7.04 0.26 -25.28
N VAL A 442 6.48 -0.43 -24.29
CA VAL A 442 6.52 -0.06 -22.86
C VAL A 442 7.19 -1.22 -22.12
N ARG A 443 8.26 -0.94 -21.37
CA ARG A 443 9.03 -1.95 -20.63
C ARG A 443 9.22 -1.52 -19.19
N VAL A 444 9.13 -2.47 -18.28
CA VAL A 444 9.37 -2.28 -16.85
C VAL A 444 10.42 -3.28 -16.39
N TYR A 445 11.47 -2.75 -15.77
CA TYR A 445 12.56 -3.52 -15.19
C TYR A 445 12.57 -3.29 -13.68
N GLN A 446 12.81 -4.34 -12.92
CA GLN A 446 12.95 -4.25 -11.46
C GLN A 446 14.21 -5.00 -11.02
N PRO A 447 14.80 -4.65 -9.86
CA PRO A 447 15.92 -5.39 -9.32
C PRO A 447 15.58 -6.87 -9.17
N VAL A 448 16.56 -7.74 -9.40
CA VAL A 448 16.47 -9.16 -9.03
C VAL A 448 16.21 -9.28 -7.53
N ASN A 449 15.41 -10.24 -7.15
CA ASN A 449 15.11 -10.49 -5.73
C ASN A 449 16.27 -11.24 -5.08
#